data_699bdf1ade336f35084aaf3fb2843716
#
_entry.id   699bdf1ade336f35084aaf3fb2843716
#
_cell.length_a   1.000
_cell.length_b   1.000
_cell.length_c   1.000
_cell.angle_alpha   90.00
_cell.angle_beta   90.00
_cell.angle_gamma   90.00
#
_symmetry.space_group_name_H-M   'P 1'
#
loop_
_entity.id
_entity.type
_entity.pdbx_description
1 polymer ?
#
loop_
_entity_poly.entity_id
_entity_poly.type
_entity_poly.pdbx_seq_one_letter_code
_entity_poly.pdbx_strand_id
1 'polypeptide(L)'
;MMCSGYYNYDTPYTPEFAGQQDFQGQVVHPQHWPEELDYQDKQVVVIGSGATAMTLVPSMAEKAGHVTMLQRSPTYVASRPDQDAVANTLRKFLPGSVAYAITRFKNTQMQKFLYGKMRAEPEKMKKVLVGMVRKALGPKYDVEKHFTPKYNPWDQRMCLIPNGDLFKSITAGDTTVVTDHIDHFTT
;
A
#
# COMPACT_ATOMS: atom_id res chain seq x y z
N MET A 1 -13.36 -22.31 -18.18
CA MET A 1 -12.43 -21.80 -17.16
C MET A 1 -13.26 -21.04 -16.14
N MET A 2 -13.29 -21.45 -14.87
CA MET A 2 -14.06 -20.77 -13.83
C MET A 2 -13.16 -19.71 -13.18
N CYS A 3 -13.52 -18.45 -13.30
CA CYS A 3 -12.74 -17.32 -12.80
C CYS A 3 -13.51 -16.59 -11.67
N SER A 4 -14.06 -17.36 -10.73
CA SER A 4 -14.89 -16.84 -9.64
C SER A 4 -14.09 -16.20 -8.48
N GLY A 5 -12.76 -16.29 -8.52
CA GLY A 5 -11.93 -15.81 -7.41
C GLY A 5 -12.03 -16.71 -6.16
N TYR A 6 -11.43 -16.26 -5.07
CA TYR A 6 -11.48 -16.95 -3.77
C TYR A 6 -12.00 -16.06 -2.63
N TYR A 7 -12.33 -14.81 -2.93
CA TYR A 7 -12.97 -13.90 -1.98
C TYR A 7 -14.48 -14.11 -1.96
N ASN A 8 -15.06 -14.02 -0.77
CA ASN A 8 -16.50 -13.91 -0.63
C ASN A 8 -16.89 -12.43 -0.84
N TYR A 9 -17.77 -12.19 -1.80
CA TYR A 9 -18.20 -10.82 -2.13
C TYR A 9 -19.34 -10.33 -1.22
N ASP A 10 -20.14 -11.26 -0.68
CA ASP A 10 -21.29 -10.92 0.14
C ASP A 10 -20.92 -10.73 1.61
N THR A 11 -19.99 -11.56 2.10
CA THR A 11 -19.55 -11.56 3.51
C THR A 11 -18.04 -11.50 3.59
N PRO A 12 -17.45 -10.30 3.69
CA PRO A 12 -16.03 -10.13 3.91
C PRO A 12 -15.60 -10.71 5.25
N TYR A 13 -14.39 -11.25 5.30
CA TYR A 13 -13.82 -11.67 6.58
C TYR A 13 -13.53 -10.45 7.45
N THR A 14 -14.27 -10.34 8.54
CA THR A 14 -14.05 -9.32 9.57
C THR A 14 -13.62 -10.02 10.85
N PRO A 15 -12.38 -9.84 11.32
CA PRO A 15 -11.95 -10.40 12.59
C PRO A 15 -12.72 -9.74 13.75
N GLU A 16 -13.01 -10.53 14.76
CA GLU A 16 -13.58 -10.00 16.01
C GLU A 16 -12.44 -9.50 16.89
N PHE A 17 -12.59 -8.28 17.39
CA PHE A 17 -11.66 -7.68 18.33
C PHE A 17 -12.33 -7.52 19.71
N ALA A 18 -11.59 -7.80 20.78
CA ALA A 18 -12.09 -7.60 22.13
C ALA A 18 -12.49 -6.12 22.33
N GLY A 19 -13.65 -5.88 22.94
CA GLY A 19 -14.18 -4.54 23.21
C GLY A 19 -14.73 -3.80 21.97
N GLN A 20 -14.80 -4.43 20.80
CA GLN A 20 -15.27 -3.74 19.58
C GLN A 20 -16.71 -3.20 19.74
N GLN A 21 -17.55 -3.86 20.51
CA GLN A 21 -18.92 -3.43 20.80
C GLN A 21 -19.00 -2.17 21.71
N ASP A 22 -17.92 -1.86 22.43
CA ASP A 22 -17.86 -0.69 23.33
C ASP A 22 -17.36 0.56 22.59
N PHE A 23 -16.78 0.37 21.39
CA PHE A 23 -16.26 1.45 20.57
C PHE A 23 -17.39 2.35 20.05
N GLN A 24 -17.32 3.63 20.35
CA GLN A 24 -18.36 4.61 19.97
C GLN A 24 -18.19 5.17 18.55
N GLY A 25 -17.06 4.89 17.91
CA GLY A 25 -16.81 5.31 16.54
C GLY A 25 -17.44 4.36 15.52
N GLN A 26 -17.42 4.76 14.26
CA GLN A 26 -17.91 3.93 13.15
C GLN A 26 -16.84 2.93 12.72
N VAL A 27 -17.21 1.64 12.64
CA VAL A 27 -16.35 0.57 12.08
C VAL A 27 -16.84 0.25 10.67
N VAL A 28 -15.95 0.35 9.70
CA VAL A 28 -16.26 0.16 8.28
C VAL A 28 -15.35 -0.89 7.68
N HIS A 29 -15.93 -1.87 6.98
CA HIS A 29 -15.15 -2.76 6.12
C HIS A 29 -15.10 -2.19 4.69
N PRO A 30 -13.91 -2.05 4.06
CA PRO A 30 -13.76 -1.38 2.75
C PRO A 30 -14.56 -2.02 1.60
N GLN A 31 -14.94 -3.28 1.71
CA GLN A 31 -15.79 -3.96 0.73
C GLN A 31 -17.25 -3.46 0.77
N HIS A 32 -17.68 -2.93 1.91
CA HIS A 32 -19.00 -2.35 2.13
C HIS A 32 -18.86 -0.89 2.55
N TRP A 33 -18.27 -0.10 1.66
CA TRP A 33 -18.03 1.32 1.92
C TRP A 33 -19.36 2.09 1.89
N PRO A 34 -19.73 2.80 2.98
CA PRO A 34 -20.91 3.63 2.95
C PRO A 34 -20.69 4.86 2.06
N GLU A 35 -21.62 5.13 1.13
CA GLU A 35 -21.48 6.24 0.19
C GLU A 35 -21.41 7.61 0.90
N GLU A 36 -22.14 7.76 2.01
CA GLU A 36 -22.22 8.99 2.78
C GLU A 36 -21.27 9.02 3.99
N LEU A 37 -20.19 8.22 3.97
CA LEU A 37 -19.23 8.19 5.07
C LEU A 37 -18.51 9.53 5.22
N ASP A 38 -18.86 10.26 6.26
CA ASP A 38 -18.17 11.49 6.64
C ASP A 38 -17.03 11.20 7.62
N TYR A 39 -15.81 11.40 7.16
CA TYR A 39 -14.58 11.28 7.96
C TYR A 39 -13.77 12.58 7.97
N GLN A 40 -14.34 13.70 7.51
CA GLN A 40 -13.68 14.99 7.51
C GLN A 40 -13.28 15.38 8.93
N ASP A 41 -12.05 15.85 9.09
CA ASP A 41 -11.45 16.29 10.36
C ASP A 41 -11.44 15.22 11.49
N LYS A 42 -11.80 13.97 11.19
CA LYS A 42 -11.82 12.88 12.18
C LYS A 42 -10.48 12.18 12.32
N GLN A 43 -10.28 11.56 13.47
CA GLN A 43 -9.18 10.63 13.70
C GLN A 43 -9.57 9.27 13.10
N VAL A 44 -8.82 8.79 12.13
CA VAL A 44 -9.13 7.55 11.41
C VAL A 44 -8.04 6.51 11.69
N VAL A 45 -8.45 5.29 11.99
CA VAL A 45 -7.53 4.15 12.10
C VAL A 45 -7.81 3.16 10.97
N VAL A 46 -6.83 2.92 10.11
CA VAL A 46 -6.90 1.92 9.04
C VAL A 46 -6.14 0.67 9.51
N ILE A 47 -6.87 -0.41 9.77
CA ILE A 47 -6.31 -1.67 10.26
C ILE A 47 -5.88 -2.52 9.07
N GLY A 48 -4.59 -2.69 8.90
CA GLY A 48 -3.97 -3.49 7.86
C GLY A 48 -2.88 -2.75 7.09
N SER A 49 -2.09 -3.50 6.31
CA SER A 49 -1.03 -2.98 5.42
C SER A 49 -1.08 -3.63 4.04
N GLY A 50 -2.28 -4.05 3.62
CA GLY A 50 -2.53 -4.58 2.29
C GLY A 50 -2.66 -3.48 1.23
N ALA A 51 -2.87 -3.89 -0.03
CA ALA A 51 -3.03 -2.95 -1.14
C ALA A 51 -4.16 -1.94 -0.88
N THR A 52 -5.26 -2.36 -0.28
CA THR A 52 -6.38 -1.49 0.10
C THR A 52 -5.95 -0.41 1.10
N ALA A 53 -5.26 -0.79 2.17
CA ALA A 53 -4.77 0.17 3.17
C ALA A 53 -3.75 1.14 2.56
N MET A 54 -2.85 0.65 1.69
CA MET A 54 -1.86 1.50 1.00
C MET A 54 -2.51 2.56 0.09
N THR A 55 -3.74 2.32 -0.38
CA THR A 55 -4.51 3.28 -1.17
C THR A 55 -5.38 4.17 -0.29
N LEU A 56 -6.07 3.58 0.70
CA LEU A 56 -6.98 4.32 1.58
C LEU A 56 -6.25 5.35 2.43
N VAL A 57 -5.14 4.97 3.05
CA VAL A 57 -4.43 5.83 3.99
C VAL A 57 -4.06 7.20 3.39
N PRO A 58 -3.32 7.30 2.27
CA PRO A 58 -3.02 8.60 1.69
C PRO A 58 -4.26 9.34 1.18
N SER A 59 -5.25 8.62 0.63
CA SER A 59 -6.48 9.25 0.12
C SER A 59 -7.35 9.82 1.25
N MET A 60 -7.42 9.12 2.39
CA MET A 60 -8.16 9.62 3.55
C MET A 60 -7.44 10.76 4.27
N ALA A 61 -6.11 10.76 4.26
CA ALA A 61 -5.29 11.81 4.86
C ALA A 61 -5.52 13.20 4.22
N GLU A 62 -6.08 13.27 3.00
CA GLU A 62 -6.44 14.53 2.36
C GLU A 62 -7.62 15.27 3.04
N LYS A 63 -8.47 14.55 3.80
CA LYS A 63 -9.69 15.09 4.40
C LYS A 63 -9.82 14.82 5.90
N ALA A 64 -9.25 13.70 6.37
CA ALA A 64 -9.26 13.36 7.78
C ALA A 64 -8.38 14.33 8.59
N GLY A 65 -8.69 14.49 9.86
CA GLY A 65 -7.83 15.26 10.76
C GLY A 65 -6.50 14.56 11.04
N HIS A 66 -6.49 13.23 11.04
CA HIS A 66 -5.29 12.40 11.05
C HIS A 66 -5.61 10.94 10.70
N VAL A 67 -4.69 10.24 10.04
CA VAL A 67 -4.87 8.82 9.72
C VAL A 67 -3.77 7.98 10.38
N THR A 68 -4.16 7.00 11.17
CA THR A 68 -3.24 6.00 11.72
C THR A 68 -3.34 4.70 10.94
N MET A 69 -2.26 4.28 10.28
CA MET A 69 -2.16 2.97 9.67
C MET A 69 -1.64 1.97 10.71
N LEU A 70 -2.50 1.07 11.17
CA LEU A 70 -2.13 0.01 12.12
C LEU A 70 -1.85 -1.28 11.38
N GLN A 71 -0.64 -1.79 11.48
CA GLN A 71 -0.22 -3.06 10.86
C GLN A 71 0.37 -4.01 11.91
N ARG A 72 0.07 -5.30 11.76
CA ARG A 72 0.66 -6.36 12.61
C ARG A 72 2.15 -6.61 12.31
N SER A 73 2.51 -6.49 11.04
CA SER A 73 3.88 -6.71 10.56
C SER A 73 4.14 -5.88 9.31
N PRO A 74 5.39 -5.42 9.10
CA PRO A 74 5.75 -4.65 7.92
C PRO A 74 5.53 -5.42 6.62
N THR A 75 5.25 -4.68 5.54
CA THR A 75 5.24 -5.18 4.17
C THR A 75 6.23 -4.38 3.32
N TYR A 76 6.74 -4.98 2.23
CA TYR A 76 7.55 -4.20 1.28
C TYR A 76 6.67 -3.20 0.56
N VAL A 77 7.12 -1.94 0.55
CA VAL A 77 6.46 -0.86 -0.17
C VAL A 77 7.45 -0.23 -1.14
N ALA A 78 7.07 -0.14 -2.40
CA ALA A 78 7.85 0.51 -3.43
C ALA A 78 7.03 1.61 -4.11
N SER A 79 7.64 2.78 -4.29
CA SER A 79 7.01 3.87 -5.03
C SER A 79 7.32 3.76 -6.51
N ARG A 80 6.31 4.00 -7.35
CA ARG A 80 6.46 4.14 -8.80
C ARG A 80 5.65 5.34 -9.29
N PRO A 81 6.09 6.00 -10.37
CA PRO A 81 5.24 6.97 -11.05
C PRO A 81 3.92 6.33 -11.50
N ASP A 82 2.83 7.04 -11.37
CA ASP A 82 1.50 6.65 -11.85
C ASP A 82 1.41 6.64 -13.37
N GLN A 83 2.28 7.43 -14.04
CA GLN A 83 2.35 7.53 -15.48
C GLN A 83 3.64 6.94 -16.04
N ASP A 84 3.54 6.23 -17.16
CA ASP A 84 4.69 5.77 -17.93
C ASP A 84 5.09 6.82 -18.98
N ALA A 85 6.13 7.60 -18.67
CA ALA A 85 6.64 8.65 -19.56
C ALA A 85 7.04 8.12 -20.95
N VAL A 86 7.56 6.88 -21.03
CA VAL A 86 7.91 6.25 -22.30
C VAL A 86 6.64 5.97 -23.10
N ALA A 87 5.61 5.41 -22.47
CA ALA A 87 4.33 5.17 -23.12
C ALA A 87 3.70 6.47 -23.64
N ASN A 88 3.72 7.50 -22.81
CA ASN A 88 3.18 8.80 -23.17
C ASN A 88 3.94 9.44 -24.34
N THR A 89 5.25 9.29 -24.37
CA THR A 89 6.07 9.78 -25.49
C THR A 89 5.79 8.99 -26.76
N LEU A 90 5.78 7.65 -26.69
CA LEU A 90 5.51 6.81 -27.86
C LEU A 90 4.15 7.10 -28.50
N ARG A 91 3.12 7.36 -27.71
CA ARG A 91 1.77 7.69 -28.18
C ARG A 91 1.70 9.00 -28.97
N LYS A 92 2.68 9.90 -28.81
CA LYS A 92 2.75 11.15 -29.57
C LYS A 92 3.26 10.94 -31.00
N PHE A 93 4.06 9.90 -31.21
CA PHE A 93 4.76 9.71 -32.49
C PHE A 93 4.36 8.43 -33.24
N LEU A 94 3.72 7.48 -32.56
CA LEU A 94 3.38 6.18 -33.13
C LEU A 94 1.88 5.88 -33.04
N PRO A 95 1.35 5.07 -33.96
CA PRO A 95 0.00 4.53 -33.84
C PRO A 95 -0.20 3.83 -32.48
N GLY A 96 -1.41 3.95 -31.91
CA GLY A 96 -1.70 3.46 -30.56
C GLY A 96 -1.38 1.97 -30.35
N SER A 97 -1.62 1.12 -31.34
CA SER A 97 -1.30 -0.31 -31.28
C SER A 97 0.20 -0.59 -31.21
N VAL A 98 1.01 0.17 -31.94
CA VAL A 98 2.48 0.03 -31.95
C VAL A 98 3.06 0.54 -30.64
N ALA A 99 2.62 1.73 -30.18
CA ALA A 99 3.03 2.29 -28.90
C ALA A 99 2.67 1.33 -27.73
N TYR A 100 1.49 0.71 -27.76
CA TYR A 100 1.08 -0.31 -26.80
C TYR A 100 1.99 -1.55 -26.83
N ALA A 101 2.25 -2.11 -28.01
CA ALA A 101 3.09 -3.31 -28.16
C ALA A 101 4.50 -3.09 -27.59
N ILE A 102 5.13 -1.97 -27.92
CA ILE A 102 6.47 -1.59 -27.42
C ILE A 102 6.44 -1.41 -25.90
N THR A 103 5.47 -0.65 -25.38
CA THR A 103 5.34 -0.40 -23.95
C THR A 103 5.11 -1.70 -23.16
N ARG A 104 4.23 -2.56 -23.67
CA ARG A 104 3.95 -3.88 -23.07
C ARG A 104 5.20 -4.75 -23.04
N PHE A 105 5.92 -4.84 -24.16
CA PHE A 105 7.17 -5.61 -24.23
C PHE A 105 8.19 -5.09 -23.21
N LYS A 106 8.47 -3.77 -23.22
CA LYS A 106 9.38 -3.12 -22.28
C LYS A 106 9.00 -3.44 -20.82
N ASN A 107 7.72 -3.23 -20.46
CA ASN A 107 7.27 -3.41 -19.09
C ASN A 107 7.34 -4.88 -18.66
N THR A 108 6.97 -5.81 -19.54
CA THR A 108 7.07 -7.25 -19.28
C THR A 108 8.52 -7.70 -19.06
N GLN A 109 9.46 -7.25 -19.90
CA GLN A 109 10.88 -7.61 -19.74
C GLN A 109 11.46 -7.00 -18.45
N MET A 110 11.12 -5.75 -18.16
CA MET A 110 11.57 -5.10 -16.94
C MET A 110 11.04 -5.80 -15.67
N GLN A 111 9.77 -6.20 -15.65
CA GLN A 111 9.21 -6.95 -14.52
C GLN A 111 9.89 -8.31 -14.34
N LYS A 112 10.12 -9.07 -15.44
CA LYS A 112 10.84 -10.34 -15.41
C LYS A 112 12.26 -10.16 -14.87
N PHE A 113 12.96 -9.14 -15.31
CA PHE A 113 14.31 -8.83 -14.85
C PHE A 113 14.35 -8.50 -13.36
N LEU A 114 13.47 -7.59 -12.90
CA LEU A 114 13.39 -7.21 -11.50
C LEU A 114 13.00 -8.40 -10.60
N TYR A 115 12.01 -9.18 -11.02
CA TYR A 115 11.63 -10.40 -10.31
C TYR A 115 12.79 -11.40 -10.22
N GLY A 116 13.47 -11.66 -11.34
CA GLY A 116 14.64 -12.54 -11.38
C GLY A 116 15.76 -12.07 -10.43
N LYS A 117 16.04 -10.77 -10.41
CA LYS A 117 17.00 -10.17 -9.48
C LYS A 117 16.60 -10.33 -8.03
N MET A 118 15.33 -10.08 -7.70
CA MET A 118 14.82 -10.23 -6.34
C MET A 118 14.89 -11.68 -5.84
N ARG A 119 14.67 -12.65 -6.74
CA ARG A 119 14.79 -14.08 -6.39
C ARG A 119 16.23 -14.57 -6.32
N ALA A 120 17.11 -14.02 -7.15
CA ALA A 120 18.53 -14.44 -7.19
C ALA A 120 19.36 -13.80 -6.05
N GLU A 121 19.09 -12.55 -5.71
CA GLU A 121 19.86 -11.77 -4.73
C GLU A 121 18.92 -11.14 -3.66
N PRO A 122 18.15 -11.94 -2.88
CA PRO A 122 17.08 -11.42 -2.05
C PRO A 122 17.56 -10.43 -0.99
N GLU A 123 18.66 -10.72 -0.30
CA GLU A 123 19.21 -9.85 0.74
C GLU A 123 19.69 -8.48 0.19
N LYS A 124 20.28 -8.50 -0.98
CA LYS A 124 20.71 -7.26 -1.64
C LYS A 124 19.51 -6.42 -2.07
N MET A 125 18.51 -7.07 -2.65
CA MET A 125 17.28 -6.39 -3.08
C MET A 125 16.46 -5.89 -1.90
N LYS A 126 16.43 -6.63 -0.79
CA LYS A 126 15.85 -6.15 0.48
C LYS A 126 16.49 -4.83 0.92
N LYS A 127 17.82 -4.78 0.95
CA LYS A 127 18.56 -3.54 1.29
C LYS A 127 18.22 -2.39 0.35
N VAL A 128 18.08 -2.67 -0.95
CA VAL A 128 17.68 -1.65 -1.94
C VAL A 128 16.27 -1.13 -1.67
N LEU A 129 15.29 -2.02 -1.49
CA LEU A 129 13.89 -1.64 -1.24
C LEU A 129 13.75 -0.84 0.06
N VAL A 130 14.31 -1.33 1.15
CA VAL A 130 14.29 -0.62 2.46
C VAL A 130 15.06 0.71 2.37
N GLY A 131 16.17 0.75 1.63
CA GLY A 131 16.93 1.97 1.38
C GLY A 131 16.12 3.03 0.62
N MET A 132 15.27 2.65 -0.32
CA MET A 132 14.37 3.56 -1.03
C MET A 132 13.34 4.18 -0.06
N VAL A 133 12.77 3.39 0.84
CA VAL A 133 11.85 3.87 1.88
C VAL A 133 12.56 4.83 2.83
N ARG A 134 13.76 4.47 3.30
CA ARG A 134 14.58 5.32 4.17
C ARG A 134 14.91 6.67 3.52
N LYS A 135 15.20 6.66 2.22
CA LYS A 135 15.42 7.90 1.47
C LYS A 135 14.15 8.76 1.39
N ALA A 136 12.98 8.13 1.25
CA ALA A 136 11.71 8.85 1.13
C ALA A 136 11.24 9.44 2.47
N LEU A 137 11.38 8.70 3.59
CA LEU A 137 10.90 9.11 4.91
C LEU A 137 11.93 9.90 5.73
N GLY A 138 13.21 9.87 5.31
CA GLY A 138 14.28 10.56 6.00
C GLY A 138 14.90 9.78 7.18
N PRO A 139 16.02 10.30 7.75
CA PRO A 139 16.84 9.55 8.71
C PRO A 139 16.21 9.44 10.11
N LYS A 140 15.22 10.26 10.44
CA LYS A 140 14.58 10.28 11.77
C LYS A 140 13.46 9.25 11.91
N TYR A 141 12.98 8.69 10.78
CA TYR A 141 11.87 7.74 10.78
C TYR A 141 12.36 6.31 11.07
N ASP A 142 11.66 5.58 11.92
CA ASP A 142 12.00 4.19 12.27
C ASP A 142 11.55 3.22 11.15
N VAL A 143 12.31 3.21 10.06
CA VAL A 143 12.08 2.32 8.92
C VAL A 143 12.26 0.85 9.28
N GLU A 144 13.13 0.54 10.24
CA GLU A 144 13.36 -0.84 10.67
C GLU A 144 12.11 -1.44 11.29
N LYS A 145 11.43 -0.70 12.15
CA LYS A 145 10.19 -1.14 12.80
C LYS A 145 9.02 -1.22 11.82
N HIS A 146 8.86 -0.21 10.96
CA HIS A 146 7.61 -0.03 10.21
C HIS A 146 7.65 -0.50 8.75
N PHE A 147 8.84 -0.60 8.14
CA PHE A 147 8.99 -0.91 6.72
C PHE A 147 10.08 -1.94 6.40
N THR A 148 10.56 -2.69 7.40
CA THR A 148 11.55 -3.76 7.17
C THR A 148 10.92 -5.13 7.43
N PRO A 149 10.37 -5.80 6.40
CA PRO A 149 9.79 -7.13 6.54
C PRO A 149 10.82 -8.18 6.93
N LYS A 150 10.38 -9.20 7.68
CA LYS A 150 11.23 -10.34 8.06
C LYS A 150 11.42 -11.38 6.94
N TYR A 151 10.60 -11.32 5.88
CA TYR A 151 10.64 -12.21 4.72
C TYR A 151 11.41 -11.60 3.54
N ASN A 152 11.78 -12.43 2.56
CA ASN A 152 12.46 -11.95 1.37
C ASN A 152 11.47 -11.35 0.35
N PRO A 153 11.93 -10.42 -0.52
CA PRO A 153 11.09 -9.90 -1.59
C PRO A 153 10.46 -11.03 -2.42
N TRP A 154 9.16 -10.96 -2.65
CA TRP A 154 8.33 -11.95 -3.35
C TRP A 154 8.11 -13.30 -2.63
N ASP A 155 8.55 -13.50 -1.41
CA ASP A 155 8.09 -14.62 -0.59
C ASP A 155 6.65 -14.38 -0.13
N GLN A 156 6.31 -13.11 0.06
CA GLN A 156 4.95 -12.62 0.26
C GLN A 156 4.71 -11.41 -0.65
N ARG A 157 3.59 -10.69 -0.44
CA ARG A 157 3.23 -9.53 -1.25
C ARG A 157 4.23 -8.38 -1.11
N MET A 158 4.34 -7.61 -2.16
CA MET A 158 4.97 -6.30 -2.19
C MET A 158 3.95 -5.27 -2.68
N CYS A 159 3.77 -4.19 -1.97
CA CYS A 159 2.83 -3.12 -2.32
C CYS A 159 3.53 -2.07 -3.17
N LEU A 160 2.82 -1.60 -4.20
CA LEU A 160 3.24 -0.46 -5.02
C LEU A 160 2.36 0.73 -4.68
N ILE A 161 2.97 1.88 -4.44
CA ILE A 161 2.26 3.14 -4.20
C ILE A 161 2.57 4.14 -5.33
N PRO A 162 1.56 4.88 -5.82
CA PRO A 162 1.76 5.85 -6.88
C PRO A 162 2.46 7.09 -6.32
N ASN A 163 3.48 7.58 -7.03
CA ASN A 163 4.17 8.85 -6.73
C ASN A 163 4.65 9.03 -5.28
N GLY A 164 4.72 7.94 -4.48
CA GLY A 164 5.10 7.98 -3.08
C GLY A 164 4.10 8.68 -2.17
N ASP A 165 2.83 8.66 -2.51
CA ASP A 165 1.73 9.32 -1.81
C ASP A 165 1.69 8.99 -0.30
N LEU A 166 1.75 7.71 0.06
CA LEU A 166 1.84 7.27 1.46
C LEU A 166 3.04 7.90 2.19
N PHE A 167 4.21 7.94 1.55
CA PHE A 167 5.40 8.52 2.19
C PHE A 167 5.26 10.03 2.35
N LYS A 168 4.58 10.69 1.41
CA LYS A 168 4.29 12.13 1.49
C LYS A 168 3.36 12.44 2.65
N SER A 169 2.26 11.67 2.82
CA SER A 169 1.33 11.88 3.94
C SER A 169 1.99 11.62 5.31
N ILE A 170 2.90 10.63 5.40
CA ILE A 170 3.69 10.40 6.61
C ILE A 170 4.63 11.57 6.90
N THR A 171 5.35 12.07 5.89
CA THR A 171 6.31 13.17 6.08
C THR A 171 5.63 14.51 6.33
N ALA A 172 4.41 14.71 5.84
CA ALA A 172 3.59 15.88 6.14
C ALA A 172 3.05 15.87 7.58
N GLY A 173 3.03 14.70 8.24
CA GLY A 173 2.47 14.53 9.58
C GLY A 173 0.99 14.15 9.60
N ASP A 174 0.35 14.01 8.43
CA ASP A 174 -1.07 13.68 8.30
C ASP A 174 -1.32 12.18 8.56
N THR A 175 -0.27 11.37 8.51
CA THR A 175 -0.32 9.92 8.70
C THR A 175 0.72 9.43 9.69
N THR A 176 0.30 8.54 10.60
CA THR A 176 1.19 7.77 11.49
C THR A 176 1.09 6.29 11.18
N VAL A 177 2.22 5.57 11.22
CA VAL A 177 2.23 4.10 11.10
C VAL A 177 2.52 3.49 12.46
N VAL A 178 1.64 2.61 12.90
CA VAL A 178 1.81 1.80 14.12
C VAL A 178 2.01 0.34 13.70
N THR A 179 3.08 -0.29 14.23
CA THR A 179 3.34 -1.71 14.00
C THR A 179 3.23 -2.43 15.32
N ASP A 180 2.04 -3.01 15.56
CA ASP A 180 1.71 -3.70 16.80
C ASP A 180 0.47 -4.58 16.64
N HIS A 181 0.09 -5.27 17.73
CA HIS A 181 -1.16 -6.03 17.84
C HIS A 181 -2.25 -5.17 18.48
N ILE A 182 -3.50 -5.48 18.17
CA ILE A 182 -4.66 -4.91 18.85
C ILE A 182 -4.91 -5.76 20.08
N ASP A 183 -4.88 -5.14 21.25
CA ASP A 183 -5.23 -5.77 22.49
C ASP A 183 -6.76 -5.75 22.68
N HIS A 184 -7.35 -4.57 22.78
CA HIS A 184 -8.79 -4.39 22.81
C HIS A 184 -9.19 -2.98 22.33
N PHE A 185 -10.44 -2.83 21.95
CA PHE A 185 -11.06 -1.54 21.68
C PHE A 185 -11.56 -0.91 22.99
N THR A 186 -11.49 0.40 23.07
CA THR A 186 -12.02 1.19 24.17
C THR A 186 -13.10 2.13 23.69
N THR A 187 -13.87 2.71 24.63
CA THR A 187 -14.87 3.75 24.36
C THR A 187 -14.24 5.01 23.79
#